data_4c19787b221f884936e9507484357177
#
_entry.id   4c19787b221f884936e9507484357177
#
_cell.length_a   1.000
_cell.length_b   1.000
_cell.length_c   1.000
_cell.angle_alpha   90.00
_cell.angle_beta   90.00
_cell.angle_gamma   90.00
#
_symmetry.space_group_name_H-M   'P 1'
#
loop_
_entity.id
_entity.type
_entity.pdbx_description
1 polymer ?
#
loop_
_entity_poly.entity_id
_entity_poly.type
_entity_poly.pdbx_seq_one_letter_code
_entity_poly.pdbx_strand_id
1 'polypeptide(L)'
;HHLRLTARLTELGADPTAAMSPFVPALDAFHESTRPRTWLEGLVKAYVGDGLASDFYREIAGFLPDPDRGLILDVLADTGHADFAVREVRAAIATDRRLSGRLALWGRRLVGEAMRQSQAVIAERDQLAALILEGTGDLTGIGRLVERITSAHTERMKALGLNP
;
A
#
# COMPACT_ATOMS: atom_id res chain seq x y z
N HIS A 1 14.78 6.77 4.75
CA HIS A 1 14.33 5.78 3.75
C HIS A 1 14.68 6.22 2.33
N HIS A 2 14.22 7.40 1.86
CA HIS A 2 14.47 7.89 0.50
C HIS A 2 15.96 7.81 0.09
N LEU A 3 16.88 8.33 0.90
CA LEU A 3 18.32 8.33 0.60
C LEU A 3 18.90 6.93 0.40
N ARG A 4 18.45 5.94 1.19
CA ARG A 4 18.92 4.55 1.05
C ARG A 4 18.50 3.92 -0.28
N LEU A 5 17.23 4.13 -0.68
CA LEU A 5 16.71 3.62 -1.96
C LEU A 5 17.36 4.34 -3.15
N THR A 6 17.52 5.66 -3.07
CA THR A 6 18.22 6.46 -4.10
C THR A 6 19.67 5.99 -4.27
N ALA A 7 20.41 5.80 -3.16
CA ALA A 7 21.78 5.30 -3.21
C ALA A 7 21.85 3.93 -3.89
N ARG A 8 20.94 3.00 -3.52
CA ARG A 8 20.91 1.66 -4.11
C ARG A 8 20.61 1.67 -5.60
N LEU A 9 19.65 2.48 -6.06
CA LEU A 9 19.38 2.65 -7.50
C LEU A 9 20.60 3.16 -8.26
N THR A 10 21.32 4.15 -7.67
CA THR A 10 22.55 4.68 -8.26
C THR A 10 23.66 3.61 -8.34
N GLU A 11 23.83 2.80 -7.28
CA GLU A 11 24.77 1.66 -7.28
C GLU A 11 24.47 0.65 -8.40
N LEU A 12 23.18 0.45 -8.69
CA LEU A 12 22.72 -0.42 -9.79
C LEU A 12 22.82 0.25 -11.17
N GLY A 13 23.36 1.48 -11.24
CA GLY A 13 23.53 2.22 -12.49
C GLY A 13 22.24 2.87 -13.02
N ALA A 14 21.19 2.93 -12.23
CA ALA A 14 19.93 3.58 -12.59
C ALA A 14 19.89 5.03 -12.14
N ASP A 15 19.30 5.93 -12.95
CA ASP A 15 18.91 7.26 -12.51
C ASP A 15 17.64 7.14 -11.65
N PRO A 16 17.65 7.52 -10.36
CA PRO A 16 16.51 7.34 -9.48
C PRO A 16 15.25 8.10 -9.92
N THR A 17 15.42 9.29 -10.51
CA THR A 17 14.30 10.10 -10.99
C THR A 17 13.65 9.46 -12.21
N ALA A 18 14.45 9.02 -13.17
CA ALA A 18 13.98 8.31 -14.35
C ALA A 18 13.31 6.96 -13.98
N ALA A 19 13.87 6.23 -13.01
CA ALA A 19 13.31 4.97 -12.55
C ALA A 19 11.94 5.15 -11.86
N MET A 20 11.73 6.24 -11.13
CA MET A 20 10.50 6.50 -10.39
C MET A 20 9.41 7.18 -11.22
N SER A 21 9.78 7.98 -12.23
CA SER A 21 8.82 8.79 -13.00
C SER A 21 7.67 7.99 -13.64
N PRO A 22 7.86 6.75 -14.12
CA PRO A 22 6.77 5.95 -14.70
C PRO A 22 5.63 5.59 -13.74
N PHE A 23 5.86 5.67 -12.44
CA PHE A 23 4.87 5.33 -11.41
C PHE A 23 4.06 6.55 -10.92
N VAL A 24 4.51 7.77 -11.23
CA VAL A 24 3.87 9.01 -10.80
C VAL A 24 2.42 9.10 -11.26
N PRO A 25 2.06 8.83 -12.52
CA PRO A 25 0.66 8.95 -12.97
C PRO A 25 -0.32 8.06 -12.18
N ALA A 26 0.08 6.83 -11.83
CA ALA A 26 -0.77 5.92 -11.06
C ALA A 26 -0.96 6.41 -9.60
N LEU A 27 0.10 6.94 -8.99
CA LEU A 27 0.04 7.54 -7.65
C LEU A 27 -0.84 8.80 -7.65
N ASP A 28 -0.67 9.67 -8.63
CA ASP A 28 -1.50 10.88 -8.76
C ASP A 28 -2.98 10.53 -8.98
N ALA A 29 -3.28 9.56 -9.83
CA ALA A 29 -4.63 9.08 -10.07
C ALA A 29 -5.25 8.48 -8.78
N PHE A 30 -4.48 7.72 -8.00
CA PHE A 30 -4.92 7.24 -6.69
C PHE A 30 -5.21 8.41 -5.74
N HIS A 31 -4.31 9.36 -5.63
CA HIS A 31 -4.48 10.50 -4.73
C HIS A 31 -5.66 11.39 -5.11
N GLU A 32 -5.89 11.60 -6.40
CA GLU A 32 -7.02 12.38 -6.91
C GLU A 32 -8.36 11.67 -6.66
N SER A 33 -8.47 10.39 -7.00
CA SER A 33 -9.69 9.60 -6.83
C SER A 33 -10.04 9.33 -5.35
N THR A 34 -9.05 9.42 -4.46
CA THR A 34 -9.19 9.21 -3.03
C THR A 34 -8.87 10.46 -2.21
N ARG A 35 -9.27 11.64 -2.70
CA ARG A 35 -9.11 12.91 -1.96
C ARG A 35 -10.00 12.90 -0.72
N PRO A 36 -9.46 12.98 0.51
CA PRO A 36 -10.26 13.00 1.72
C PRO A 36 -11.01 14.32 1.85
N ARG A 37 -12.22 14.28 2.36
CA ARG A 37 -13.07 15.46 2.60
C ARG A 37 -13.06 15.90 4.07
N THR A 38 -12.62 15.03 4.96
CA THR A 38 -12.56 15.28 6.40
C THR A 38 -11.22 14.84 6.97
N TRP A 39 -10.88 15.34 8.15
CA TRP A 39 -9.72 14.92 8.91
C TRP A 39 -9.66 13.40 9.14
N LEU A 40 -10.80 12.81 9.54
CA LEU A 40 -10.89 11.38 9.80
C LEU A 40 -10.72 10.54 8.54
N GLU A 41 -11.26 10.99 7.39
CA GLU A 41 -10.98 10.35 6.10
C GLU A 41 -9.50 10.43 5.74
N GLY A 42 -8.83 11.54 6.08
CA GLY A 42 -7.39 11.69 5.94
C GLY A 42 -6.60 10.69 6.78
N LEU A 43 -6.97 10.51 8.05
CA LEU A 43 -6.33 9.54 8.94
C LEU A 43 -6.54 8.09 8.46
N VAL A 44 -7.77 7.74 8.08
CA VAL A 44 -8.07 6.40 7.51
C VAL A 44 -7.26 6.19 6.24
N LYS A 45 -7.17 7.20 5.35
CA LYS A 45 -6.39 7.11 4.10
C LYS A 45 -4.90 6.91 4.40
N ALA A 46 -4.33 7.66 5.32
CA ALA A 46 -2.93 7.50 5.69
C ALA A 46 -2.67 6.07 6.22
N TYR A 47 -3.44 5.62 7.20
CA TYR A 47 -3.27 4.31 7.82
C TYR A 47 -3.52 3.14 6.86
N VAL A 48 -4.62 3.17 6.11
CA VAL A 48 -4.99 2.11 5.17
C VAL A 48 -4.10 2.15 3.93
N GLY A 49 -3.84 3.33 3.38
CA GLY A 49 -3.04 3.50 2.17
C GLY A 49 -1.58 3.09 2.37
N ASP A 50 -0.94 3.55 3.44
CA ASP A 50 0.43 3.16 3.79
C ASP A 50 0.52 1.65 4.07
N GLY A 51 -0.49 1.09 4.74
CA GLY A 51 -0.56 -0.33 5.01
C GLY A 51 -0.68 -1.17 3.72
N LEU A 52 -1.54 -0.78 2.78
CA LEU A 52 -1.70 -1.46 1.49
C LEU A 52 -0.41 -1.40 0.65
N ALA A 53 0.20 -0.22 0.56
CA ALA A 53 1.46 -0.05 -0.14
C ALA A 53 2.58 -0.90 0.49
N SER A 54 2.69 -0.87 1.82
CA SER A 54 3.68 -1.66 2.56
C SER A 54 3.51 -3.16 2.35
N ASP A 55 2.27 -3.66 2.37
CA ASP A 55 2.02 -5.08 2.12
C ASP A 55 2.39 -5.48 0.70
N PHE A 56 2.00 -4.68 -0.29
CA PHE A 56 2.39 -4.92 -1.68
C PHE A 56 3.91 -4.94 -1.84
N TYR A 57 4.63 -3.95 -1.28
CA TYR A 57 6.08 -3.91 -1.38
C TYR A 57 6.76 -5.07 -0.64
N ARG A 58 6.24 -5.54 0.49
CA ARG A 58 6.76 -6.74 1.17
C ARG A 58 6.59 -7.99 0.32
N GLU A 59 5.44 -8.16 -0.30
CA GLU A 59 5.20 -9.29 -1.22
C GLU A 59 6.18 -9.27 -2.40
N ILE A 60 6.35 -8.12 -3.04
CA ILE A 60 7.28 -7.98 -4.17
C ILE A 60 8.74 -8.16 -3.71
N ALA A 61 9.11 -7.63 -2.54
CA ALA A 61 10.45 -7.81 -1.99
C ALA A 61 10.80 -9.30 -1.77
N GLY A 62 9.78 -10.13 -1.47
CA GLY A 62 9.96 -11.57 -1.35
C GLY A 62 10.48 -12.26 -2.62
N PHE A 63 10.31 -11.65 -3.79
CA PHE A 63 10.78 -12.15 -5.09
C PHE A 63 12.18 -11.65 -5.46
N LEU A 64 12.74 -10.72 -4.70
CA LEU A 64 14.06 -10.16 -4.96
C LEU A 64 15.15 -10.92 -4.19
N PRO A 65 16.36 -11.02 -4.76
CA PRO A 65 17.52 -11.55 -4.04
C PRO A 65 18.01 -10.54 -2.97
N ASP A 66 18.78 -11.03 -2.00
CA ASP A 66 19.56 -10.14 -1.14
C ASP A 66 20.73 -9.52 -1.96
N PRO A 67 21.12 -8.25 -1.66
CA PRO A 67 20.69 -7.43 -0.50
C PRO A 67 19.43 -6.61 -0.68
N ASP A 68 18.82 -6.60 -1.87
CA ASP A 68 17.71 -5.70 -2.21
C ASP A 68 16.45 -6.00 -1.39
N ARG A 69 16.13 -7.28 -1.19
CA ARG A 69 15.06 -7.72 -0.30
C ARG A 69 15.24 -7.16 1.12
N GLY A 70 16.42 -7.33 1.71
CA GLY A 70 16.72 -6.86 3.05
C GLY A 70 16.56 -5.33 3.16
N LEU A 71 17.07 -4.59 2.18
CA LEU A 71 16.95 -3.13 2.15
C LEU A 71 15.47 -2.67 2.15
N ILE A 72 14.62 -3.29 1.32
CA ILE A 72 13.19 -2.93 1.24
C ILE A 72 12.48 -3.26 2.56
N LEU A 73 12.70 -4.45 3.11
CA LEU A 73 12.08 -4.84 4.39
C LEU A 73 12.48 -3.92 5.54
N ASP A 74 13.75 -3.50 5.62
CA ASP A 74 14.24 -2.53 6.59
C ASP A 74 13.55 -1.17 6.45
N VAL A 75 13.37 -0.70 5.20
CA VAL A 75 12.68 0.57 4.91
C VAL A 75 11.22 0.53 5.33
N LEU A 76 10.58 -0.64 5.20
CA LEU A 76 9.17 -0.85 5.55
C LEU A 76 8.94 -1.18 7.04
N ALA A 77 9.99 -1.34 7.84
CA ALA A 77 9.88 -1.68 9.26
C ALA A 77 9.41 -0.52 10.15
N ASP A 78 9.54 0.72 9.67
CA ASP A 78 9.16 1.93 10.44
C ASP A 78 7.65 2.21 10.29
N THR A 79 6.91 1.97 11.39
CA THR A 79 5.43 2.07 11.44
C THR A 79 4.91 3.10 12.45
N GLY A 80 5.72 4.06 12.89
CA GLY A 80 5.46 4.94 14.03
C GLY A 80 4.16 5.78 14.02
N HIS A 81 3.41 5.82 12.92
CA HIS A 81 2.18 6.64 12.79
C HIS A 81 0.87 5.86 12.92
N ALA A 82 0.92 4.53 12.92
CA ALA A 82 -0.25 3.65 12.92
C ALA A 82 -1.13 3.83 14.18
N ASP A 83 -0.51 3.87 15.36
CA ASP A 83 -1.21 3.94 16.64
C ASP A 83 -1.99 5.25 16.83
N PHE A 84 -1.45 6.35 16.31
CA PHE A 84 -2.14 7.63 16.37
C PHE A 84 -3.45 7.58 15.57
N ALA A 85 -3.41 7.11 14.32
CA ALA A 85 -4.59 7.03 13.47
C ALA A 85 -5.67 6.10 14.08
N VAL A 86 -5.27 4.94 14.59
CA VAL A 86 -6.17 3.99 15.24
C VAL A 86 -6.85 4.62 16.46
N ARG A 87 -6.09 5.27 17.34
CA ARG A 87 -6.64 5.91 18.55
C ARG A 87 -7.65 7.00 18.20
N GLU A 88 -7.31 7.93 17.30
CA GLU A 88 -8.16 9.07 16.94
C GLU A 88 -9.45 8.62 16.24
N VAL A 89 -9.35 7.65 15.30
CA VAL A 89 -10.54 7.12 14.61
C VAL A 89 -11.46 6.40 15.59
N ARG A 90 -10.93 5.56 16.48
CA ARG A 90 -11.74 4.87 17.50
C ARG A 90 -12.41 5.85 18.47
N ALA A 91 -11.71 6.87 18.94
CA ALA A 91 -12.27 7.90 19.81
C ALA A 91 -13.42 8.65 19.12
N ALA A 92 -13.25 9.01 17.85
CA ALA A 92 -14.30 9.68 17.08
C ALA A 92 -15.54 8.79 16.90
N ILE A 93 -15.37 7.49 16.58
CA ILE A 93 -16.48 6.53 16.45
C ILE A 93 -17.21 6.32 17.80
N ALA A 94 -16.48 6.32 18.91
CA ALA A 94 -17.08 6.21 20.24
C ALA A 94 -17.99 7.41 20.56
N THR A 95 -17.63 8.60 20.05
CA THR A 95 -18.41 9.84 20.22
C THR A 95 -19.60 9.92 19.25
N ASP A 96 -19.41 9.51 17.97
CA ASP A 96 -20.48 9.47 16.96
C ASP A 96 -20.41 8.16 16.15
N ARG A 97 -21.30 7.23 16.51
CA ARG A 97 -21.37 5.91 15.87
C ARG A 97 -21.73 5.95 14.37
N ARG A 98 -22.31 7.05 13.87
CA ARG A 98 -22.64 7.20 12.45
C ARG A 98 -21.38 7.30 11.58
N LEU A 99 -20.26 7.73 12.16
CA LEU A 99 -18.98 7.79 11.47
C LEU A 99 -18.48 6.43 11.04
N SER A 100 -18.77 5.36 11.80
CA SER A 100 -18.29 4.01 11.50
C SER A 100 -18.67 3.55 10.08
N GLY A 101 -19.95 3.69 9.71
CA GLY A 101 -20.43 3.28 8.37
C GLY A 101 -19.78 4.08 7.24
N ARG A 102 -19.65 5.41 7.43
CA ARG A 102 -19.01 6.29 6.43
C ARG A 102 -17.53 5.98 6.24
N LEU A 103 -16.81 5.82 7.34
CA LEU A 103 -15.36 5.51 7.30
C LEU A 103 -15.11 4.09 6.79
N ALA A 104 -16.00 3.12 7.06
CA ALA A 104 -15.93 1.79 6.50
C ALA A 104 -16.09 1.80 4.97
N LEU A 105 -17.08 2.54 4.45
CA LEU A 105 -17.25 2.75 3.00
C LEU A 105 -16.01 3.41 2.38
N TRP A 106 -15.42 4.37 3.08
CA TRP A 106 -14.20 5.05 2.65
C TRP A 106 -13.03 4.07 2.59
N GLY A 107 -12.81 3.23 3.63
CA GLY A 107 -11.76 2.21 3.65
C GLY A 107 -11.89 1.20 2.49
N ARG A 108 -13.12 0.72 2.20
CA ARG A 108 -13.38 -0.15 1.04
C ARG A 108 -13.10 0.53 -0.30
N ARG A 109 -13.41 1.82 -0.44
CA ARG A 109 -13.05 2.59 -1.62
C ARG A 109 -11.53 2.70 -1.80
N LEU A 110 -10.79 2.94 -0.72
CA LEU A 110 -9.33 3.02 -0.75
C LEU A 110 -8.69 1.73 -1.28
N VAL A 111 -9.11 0.57 -0.79
CA VAL A 111 -8.55 -0.71 -1.26
C VAL A 111 -8.95 -1.00 -2.70
N GLY A 112 -10.20 -0.73 -3.09
CA GLY A 112 -10.64 -0.90 -4.48
C GLY A 112 -9.83 -0.04 -5.45
N GLU A 113 -9.59 1.21 -5.11
CA GLU A 113 -8.79 2.12 -5.94
C GLU A 113 -7.31 1.73 -5.97
N ALA A 114 -6.72 1.34 -4.83
CA ALA A 114 -5.35 0.85 -4.78
C ALA A 114 -5.16 -0.39 -5.67
N MET A 115 -6.08 -1.35 -5.61
CA MET A 115 -6.05 -2.54 -6.47
C MET A 115 -6.17 -2.18 -7.95
N ARG A 116 -7.06 -1.26 -8.31
CA ARG A 116 -7.20 -0.79 -9.69
C ARG A 116 -5.91 -0.16 -10.21
N GLN A 117 -5.29 0.72 -9.44
CA GLN A 117 -4.02 1.36 -9.83
C GLN A 117 -2.87 0.35 -9.91
N SER A 118 -2.79 -0.59 -8.97
CA SER A 118 -1.77 -1.65 -9.00
C SER A 118 -1.91 -2.52 -10.25
N GLN A 119 -3.13 -2.89 -10.64
CA GLN A 119 -3.38 -3.65 -11.85
C GLN A 119 -2.96 -2.88 -13.12
N ALA A 120 -3.25 -1.57 -13.19
CA ALA A 120 -2.83 -0.73 -14.29
C ALA A 120 -1.30 -0.66 -14.40
N VAL A 121 -0.61 -0.43 -13.27
CA VAL A 121 0.87 -0.40 -13.24
C VAL A 121 1.47 -1.73 -13.68
N ILE A 122 0.95 -2.86 -13.20
CA ILE A 122 1.44 -4.20 -13.59
C ILE A 122 1.22 -4.44 -15.08
N ALA A 123 0.05 -4.07 -15.61
CA ALA A 123 -0.27 -4.25 -17.03
C ALA A 123 0.61 -3.38 -17.96
N GLU A 124 1.10 -2.25 -17.49
CA GLU A 124 1.96 -1.34 -18.26
C GLU A 124 3.46 -1.64 -18.09
N ARG A 125 3.84 -2.57 -17.21
CA ARG A 125 5.24 -2.82 -16.82
C ARG A 125 5.59 -4.30 -16.95
N ASP A 126 6.04 -4.71 -18.14
CA ASP A 126 6.39 -6.10 -18.44
C ASP A 126 7.38 -6.70 -17.43
N GLN A 127 8.39 -5.93 -17.01
CA GLN A 127 9.38 -6.38 -16.02
C GLN A 127 8.77 -6.65 -14.64
N LEU A 128 7.83 -5.81 -14.20
CA LEU A 128 7.12 -6.01 -12.93
C LEU A 128 6.15 -7.21 -13.05
N ALA A 129 5.46 -7.33 -14.16
CA ALA A 129 4.59 -8.47 -14.44
C ALA A 129 5.38 -9.78 -14.45
N ALA A 130 6.54 -9.81 -15.12
CA ALA A 130 7.44 -10.96 -15.15
C ALA A 130 7.94 -11.32 -13.75
N LEU A 131 8.41 -10.35 -12.97
CA LEU A 131 8.86 -10.57 -11.60
C LEU A 131 7.77 -11.19 -10.72
N ILE A 132 6.53 -10.68 -10.81
CA ILE A 132 5.41 -11.22 -10.05
C ILE A 132 5.07 -12.64 -10.50
N LEU A 133 5.02 -12.89 -11.81
CA LEU A 133 4.68 -14.22 -12.35
C LEU A 133 5.74 -15.25 -11.99
N GLU A 134 7.02 -14.92 -12.13
CA GLU A 134 8.13 -15.78 -11.73
C GLU A 134 8.14 -16.05 -10.23
N GLY A 135 7.95 -15.01 -9.42
CA GLY A 135 7.95 -15.11 -7.97
C GLY A 135 6.74 -15.87 -7.40
N THR A 136 5.57 -15.76 -8.05
CA THR A 136 4.36 -16.49 -7.63
C THR A 136 4.24 -17.88 -8.24
N GLY A 137 4.92 -18.15 -9.33
CA GLY A 137 4.96 -19.40 -10.07
C GLY A 137 3.78 -19.62 -11.01
N ASP A 138 2.58 -19.19 -10.67
CA ASP A 138 1.36 -19.34 -11.46
C ASP A 138 0.25 -18.37 -11.06
N LEU A 139 -0.89 -18.42 -11.75
CA LEU A 139 -2.07 -17.59 -11.45
C LEU A 139 -2.64 -17.86 -10.06
N THR A 140 -2.52 -19.08 -9.53
CA THR A 140 -2.95 -19.42 -8.17
C THR A 140 -2.07 -18.69 -7.14
N GLY A 141 -0.76 -18.58 -7.41
CA GLY A 141 0.17 -17.80 -6.59
C GLY A 141 -0.17 -16.32 -6.56
N ILE A 142 -0.55 -15.73 -7.70
CA ILE A 142 -1.07 -14.36 -7.76
C ILE A 142 -2.34 -14.23 -6.91
N GLY A 143 -3.27 -15.17 -7.01
CA GLY A 143 -4.47 -15.20 -6.17
C GLY A 143 -4.14 -15.18 -4.67
N ARG A 144 -3.19 -16.01 -4.24
CA ARG A 144 -2.72 -16.03 -2.83
C ARG A 144 -2.07 -14.71 -2.40
N LEU A 145 -1.33 -14.03 -3.27
CA LEU A 145 -0.75 -12.71 -2.98
C LEU A 145 -1.86 -11.69 -2.72
N VAL A 146 -2.86 -11.62 -3.61
CA VAL A 146 -4.01 -10.72 -3.45
C VAL A 146 -4.79 -11.03 -2.17
N GLU A 147 -4.99 -12.31 -1.85
CA GLU A 147 -5.67 -12.76 -0.64
C GLU A 147 -4.93 -12.30 0.63
N ARG A 148 -3.59 -12.41 0.68
CA ARG A 148 -2.81 -11.92 1.83
C ARG A 148 -2.95 -10.41 2.02
N ILE A 149 -2.86 -9.61 0.95
CA ILE A 149 -3.03 -8.16 1.02
C ILE A 149 -4.45 -7.80 1.49
N THR A 150 -5.46 -8.48 0.97
CA THR A 150 -6.86 -8.24 1.34
C THR A 150 -7.13 -8.65 2.80
N SER A 151 -6.55 -9.76 3.26
CA SER A 151 -6.65 -10.21 4.65
C SER A 151 -5.99 -9.20 5.60
N ALA A 152 -4.79 -8.72 5.29
CA ALA A 152 -4.11 -7.69 6.07
C ALA A 152 -4.90 -6.37 6.12
N HIS A 153 -5.54 -5.98 5.00
CA HIS A 153 -6.45 -4.83 4.98
C HIS A 153 -7.66 -5.05 5.90
N THR A 154 -8.25 -6.24 5.90
CA THR A 154 -9.37 -6.60 6.79
C THR A 154 -8.98 -6.41 8.27
N GLU A 155 -7.80 -6.85 8.67
CA GLU A 155 -7.31 -6.66 10.04
C GLU A 155 -7.06 -5.18 10.36
N ARG A 156 -6.55 -4.39 9.43
CA ARG A 156 -6.42 -2.93 9.60
C ARG A 156 -7.77 -2.24 9.81
N MET A 157 -8.79 -2.64 9.05
CA MET A 157 -10.15 -2.10 9.23
C MET A 157 -10.70 -2.43 10.62
N LYS A 158 -10.53 -3.66 11.09
CA LYS A 158 -10.91 -4.07 12.44
C LYS A 158 -10.14 -3.29 13.53
N ALA A 159 -8.84 -3.05 13.31
CA ALA A 159 -8.03 -2.24 14.22
C ALA A 159 -8.58 -0.82 14.37
N LEU A 160 -9.08 -0.22 13.30
CA LEU A 160 -9.79 1.07 13.32
C LEU A 160 -11.19 1.01 13.97
N GLY A 161 -11.73 -0.17 14.26
CA GLY A 161 -13.12 -0.35 14.72
C GLY A 161 -14.12 -0.23 13.57
N LEU A 162 -13.70 -0.48 12.34
CA LEU A 162 -14.51 -0.42 11.13
C LEU A 162 -14.85 -1.83 10.63
N ASN A 163 -16.05 -1.95 10.01
CA ASN A 163 -16.43 -3.18 9.34
C ASN A 163 -15.75 -3.22 7.95
N PRO A 164 -14.92 -4.26 7.65
CA PRO A 164 -14.20 -4.39 6.37
C PRO A 164 -15.11 -4.54 5.16
#